data_10b648862be50af87f4dee565538a90e
#
_entry.id   10b648862be50af87f4dee565538a90e
#
_cell.length_a   1.000
_cell.length_b   1.000
_cell.length_c   1.000
_cell.angle_alpha   90.00
_cell.angle_beta   90.00
_cell.angle_gamma   90.00
#
_symmetry.space_group_name_H-M   'P 1'
#
loop_
_entity.id
_entity.type
_entity.pdbx_description
1 polymer ?
#
loop_
_entity_poly.entity_id
_entity_poly.type
_entity_poly.pdbx_seq_one_letter_code
_entity_poly.pdbx_strand_id
1 'polypeptide(L)'
;LGADVKIVAKTPGSYDIPIIVKKILERYAVDAVVTLGAVIEGETEHDEVVAHQAARKILDLSIEYGKPVTLGIIGPGATRLQALERAEEYARRAVEAAVKLVRRIREISCKQ
;
A
#
# COMPACT_ATOMS: atom_id res chain seq x y z
N LEU A 1 3.60 -9.77 14.17
CA LEU A 1 4.65 -10.00 13.17
C LEU A 1 5.99 -9.32 13.52
N GLY A 2 6.09 -8.67 14.67
CA GLY A 2 7.31 -7.99 15.09
C GLY A 2 7.54 -6.64 14.42
N ALA A 3 6.49 -6.04 13.87
CA ALA A 3 6.56 -4.72 13.26
C ALA A 3 5.92 -3.67 14.15
N ASP A 4 6.52 -2.48 14.20
CA ASP A 4 5.98 -1.34 14.92
C ASP A 4 5.39 -0.34 13.94
N VAL A 5 4.19 0.13 14.24
CA VAL A 5 3.54 1.16 13.44
C VAL A 5 3.99 2.53 13.95
N LYS A 6 4.71 3.27 13.12
CA LYS A 6 5.22 4.61 13.49
C LYS A 6 4.26 5.72 13.16
N ILE A 7 3.51 5.59 12.08
CA ILE A 7 2.59 6.62 11.62
C ILE A 7 1.41 5.99 10.89
N VAL A 8 0.24 6.56 11.10
CA VAL A 8 -0.97 6.21 10.34
C VAL A 8 -1.49 7.51 9.74
N ALA A 9 -1.58 7.56 8.42
CA ALA A 9 -2.11 8.72 7.72
C ALA A 9 -3.35 8.31 6.93
N LYS A 10 -4.37 9.15 6.94
CA LYS A 10 -5.59 8.92 6.18
C LYS A 10 -5.62 9.82 4.96
N THR A 11 -6.18 9.29 3.87
CA THR A 11 -6.34 10.04 2.64
C THR A 11 -7.82 10.09 2.25
N PRO A 12 -8.23 11.11 1.47
CA PRO A 12 -9.62 11.18 1.00
C PRO A 12 -10.03 9.98 0.15
N GLY A 13 -9.13 9.47 -0.67
CA GLY A 13 -9.42 8.33 -1.53
C GLY A 13 -8.15 7.61 -1.95
N SER A 14 -8.32 6.48 -2.65
CA SER A 14 -7.18 5.66 -3.10
C SER A 14 -6.27 6.39 -4.08
N TYR A 15 -6.84 7.25 -4.91
CA TYR A 15 -6.06 8.05 -5.85
C TYR A 15 -5.06 8.99 -5.15
N ASP A 16 -5.36 9.36 -3.91
CA ASP A 16 -4.58 10.31 -3.12
C ASP A 16 -3.48 9.65 -2.29
N ILE A 17 -3.46 8.31 -2.24
CA ILE A 17 -2.48 7.56 -1.46
C ILE A 17 -1.04 7.83 -1.90
N PRO A 18 -0.70 7.81 -3.20
CA PRO A 18 0.69 7.96 -3.62
C PRO A 18 1.39 9.23 -3.10
N ILE A 19 0.73 10.38 -3.11
CA ILE A 19 1.37 11.60 -2.63
C ILE A 19 1.68 11.54 -1.13
N ILE A 20 0.79 10.91 -0.36
CA ILE A 20 1.02 10.74 1.09
C ILE A 20 2.14 9.73 1.34
N VAL A 21 2.19 8.65 0.58
CA VAL A 21 3.30 7.67 0.65
C VAL A 21 4.64 8.37 0.39
N LYS A 22 4.70 9.18 -0.65
CA LYS A 22 5.92 9.91 -0.97
C LYS A 22 6.37 10.80 0.20
N LYS A 23 5.44 11.53 0.81
CA LYS A 23 5.75 12.39 1.95
C LYS A 23 6.23 11.61 3.17
N ILE A 24 5.63 10.46 3.42
CA ILE A 24 6.07 9.57 4.51
C ILE A 24 7.50 9.09 4.24
N LEU A 25 7.78 8.63 3.04
CA LEU A 25 9.12 8.14 2.68
C LEU A 25 10.18 9.23 2.75
N GLU A 26 9.82 10.49 2.44
CA GLU A 26 10.73 11.62 2.54
C GLU A 26 11.01 12.06 3.96
N ARG A 27 10.03 11.96 4.84
CA ARG A 27 10.05 12.57 6.17
C ARG A 27 10.33 11.62 7.33
N TYR A 28 10.04 10.35 7.16
CA TYR A 28 10.13 9.38 8.26
C TYR A 28 11.11 8.26 7.95
N ALA A 29 11.85 7.85 8.95
CA ALA A 29 12.76 6.71 8.84
C ALA A 29 11.98 5.42 9.01
N VAL A 30 11.20 5.05 8.01
CA VAL A 30 10.41 3.81 8.02
C VAL A 30 11.09 2.75 7.15
N ASP A 31 10.87 1.49 7.49
CA ASP A 31 11.40 0.36 6.70
C ASP A 31 10.48 -0.03 5.57
N ALA A 32 9.19 0.24 5.72
CA ALA A 32 8.17 -0.07 4.73
C ALA A 32 6.94 0.80 4.94
N VAL A 33 6.10 0.86 3.92
CA VAL A 33 4.79 1.52 4.00
C VAL A 33 3.74 0.52 3.52
N VAL A 34 2.65 0.39 4.27
CA VAL A 34 1.52 -0.44 3.89
C VAL A 34 0.38 0.47 3.47
N THR A 35 -0.15 0.28 2.27
CA THR A 35 -1.30 1.05 1.81
C THR A 35 -2.57 0.23 1.93
N LEU A 36 -3.63 0.85 2.43
CA LEU A 36 -4.93 0.22 2.62
C LEU A 36 -6.01 1.11 2.03
N GLY A 37 -6.91 0.52 1.27
CA GLY A 37 -8.01 1.26 0.65
C GLY A 37 -8.96 0.35 -0.10
N ALA A 38 -9.97 0.97 -0.69
CA ALA A 38 -10.92 0.25 -1.52
C ALA A 38 -11.41 1.15 -2.64
N VAL A 39 -11.53 0.59 -3.83
CA VAL A 39 -12.12 1.25 -4.98
C VAL A 39 -13.45 0.55 -5.24
N ILE A 40 -14.51 1.15 -4.74
CA ILE A 40 -15.86 0.58 -4.75
C ILE A 40 -16.51 0.80 -6.12
N GLU A 41 -17.11 -0.26 -6.65
CA GLU A 41 -17.81 -0.20 -7.92
C GLU A 41 -18.91 0.86 -7.90
N GLY A 42 -18.93 1.73 -8.91
CA GLY A 42 -19.98 2.72 -9.10
C GLY A 42 -19.86 4.00 -8.29
N GLU A 43 -18.87 4.13 -7.41
CA GLU A 43 -18.66 5.37 -6.65
C GLU A 43 -18.05 6.49 -7.49
N THR A 44 -17.36 6.11 -8.57
CA THR A 44 -16.81 7.06 -9.54
C THR A 44 -16.91 6.45 -10.94
N GLU A 45 -16.90 7.29 -11.97
CA GLU A 45 -16.86 6.85 -13.35
C GLU A 45 -15.46 6.35 -13.75
N HIS A 46 -14.47 6.53 -12.87
CA HIS A 46 -13.07 6.25 -13.17
C HIS A 46 -12.45 5.20 -12.24
N ASP A 47 -13.27 4.22 -11.80
CA ASP A 47 -12.82 3.18 -10.86
C ASP A 47 -11.54 2.49 -11.29
N GLU A 48 -11.47 2.06 -12.55
CA GLU A 48 -10.31 1.37 -13.07
C GLU A 48 -9.09 2.28 -13.14
N VAL A 49 -9.29 3.52 -13.58
CA VAL A 49 -8.21 4.51 -13.63
C VAL A 49 -7.64 4.76 -12.24
N VAL A 50 -8.51 4.98 -11.25
CA VAL A 50 -8.12 5.21 -9.87
C VAL A 50 -7.29 4.04 -9.33
N ALA A 51 -7.80 2.82 -9.48
CA ALA A 51 -7.12 1.63 -8.96
C ALA A 51 -5.78 1.39 -9.66
N HIS A 52 -5.74 1.44 -10.99
CA HIS A 52 -4.53 1.16 -11.74
C HIS A 52 -3.46 2.22 -11.56
N GLN A 53 -3.83 3.50 -11.56
CA GLN A 53 -2.85 4.57 -11.38
C GLN A 53 -2.31 4.60 -9.96
N ALA A 54 -3.14 4.37 -8.96
CA ALA A 54 -2.68 4.28 -7.58
C ALA A 54 -1.69 3.12 -7.41
N ALA A 55 -2.02 1.94 -7.91
CA ALA A 55 -1.16 0.76 -7.84
C ALA A 55 0.17 1.00 -8.55
N ARG A 56 0.14 1.57 -9.73
CA ARG A 56 1.34 1.87 -10.51
C ARG A 56 2.28 2.81 -9.78
N LYS A 57 1.75 3.90 -9.23
CA LYS A 57 2.58 4.88 -8.54
C LYS A 57 3.10 4.36 -7.20
N ILE A 58 2.34 3.52 -6.52
CA ILE A 58 2.80 2.84 -5.32
C ILE A 58 4.01 1.97 -5.64
N LEU A 59 3.94 1.20 -6.71
CA LEU A 59 5.08 0.38 -7.17
C LEU A 59 6.28 1.24 -7.55
N ASP A 60 6.06 2.33 -8.29
CA ASP A 60 7.12 3.26 -8.68
C ASP A 60 7.84 3.83 -7.46
N LEU A 61 7.08 4.24 -6.44
CA LEU A 61 7.65 4.79 -5.21
C LEU A 61 8.47 3.75 -4.44
N SER A 62 8.00 2.52 -4.39
CA SER A 62 8.71 1.42 -3.77
C SER A 62 10.10 1.24 -4.40
N ILE A 63 10.14 1.23 -5.72
CA ILE A 63 11.39 1.07 -6.47
C ILE A 63 12.30 2.31 -6.32
N GLU A 64 11.72 3.49 -6.43
CA GLU A 64 12.46 4.75 -6.33
C GLU A 64 13.17 4.91 -4.98
N TYR A 65 12.47 4.61 -3.90
CA TYR A 65 13.01 4.77 -2.54
C TYR A 65 13.71 3.53 -2.01
N GLY A 66 13.64 2.42 -2.74
CA GLY A 66 14.27 1.16 -2.31
C GLY A 66 13.66 0.60 -1.04
N LYS A 67 12.40 0.88 -0.78
CA LYS A 67 11.67 0.42 0.40
C LYS A 67 10.34 -0.19 -0.02
N PRO A 68 9.92 -1.31 0.60
CA PRO A 68 8.62 -1.88 0.28
C PRO A 68 7.47 -0.91 0.52
N VAL A 69 6.63 -0.74 -0.49
CA VAL A 69 5.34 -0.08 -0.35
C VAL A 69 4.33 -1.09 -0.85
N THR A 70 3.58 -1.69 0.06
CA THR A 70 2.70 -2.80 -0.30
C THR A 70 1.28 -2.36 -0.57
N LEU A 71 0.59 -3.15 -1.39
CA LEU A 71 -0.71 -2.82 -1.93
C LEU A 71 -1.80 -3.61 -1.23
N GLY A 72 -2.59 -2.92 -0.41
CA GLY A 72 -3.77 -3.48 0.22
C GLY A 72 -5.05 -2.78 -0.23
N ILE A 73 -5.11 -2.43 -1.53
CA ILE A 73 -6.27 -1.76 -2.12
C ILE A 73 -7.19 -2.80 -2.76
N ILE A 74 -8.43 -2.82 -2.33
CA ILE A 74 -9.47 -3.72 -2.83
C ILE A 74 -10.12 -3.09 -4.06
N GLY A 75 -10.38 -3.90 -5.07
CA GLY A 75 -10.96 -3.44 -6.33
C GLY A 75 -9.91 -3.22 -7.41
N PRO A 76 -10.32 -2.71 -8.58
CA PRO A 76 -11.66 -2.20 -8.90
C PRO A 76 -12.71 -3.32 -9.02
N GLY A 77 -13.98 -2.93 -9.12
CA GLY A 77 -15.07 -3.87 -9.34
C GLY A 77 -15.64 -4.51 -8.09
N ALA A 78 -15.18 -4.12 -6.90
CA ALA A 78 -15.70 -4.64 -5.65
C ALA A 78 -16.93 -3.84 -5.20
N THR A 79 -17.95 -4.55 -4.73
CA THR A 79 -19.07 -3.90 -4.05
C THR A 79 -18.66 -3.50 -2.65
N ARG A 80 -19.44 -2.62 -2.02
CA ARG A 80 -19.17 -2.20 -0.63
C ARG A 80 -19.16 -3.41 0.32
N LEU A 81 -20.09 -4.35 0.15
CA LEU A 81 -20.15 -5.56 0.96
C LEU A 81 -18.91 -6.42 0.76
N GLN A 82 -18.49 -6.64 -0.50
CA GLN A 82 -17.29 -7.41 -0.80
C GLN A 82 -16.05 -6.76 -0.20
N ALA A 83 -15.95 -5.43 -0.25
CA ALA A 83 -14.83 -4.72 0.36
C ALA A 83 -14.79 -4.93 1.88
N LEU A 84 -15.93 -4.86 2.54
CA LEU A 84 -16.02 -5.11 3.97
C LEU A 84 -15.60 -6.54 4.33
N GLU A 85 -16.05 -7.52 3.55
CA GLU A 85 -15.71 -8.92 3.76
C GLU A 85 -14.23 -9.24 3.57
N ARG A 86 -13.58 -8.51 2.65
CA ARG A 86 -12.17 -8.75 2.27
C ARG A 86 -11.16 -7.88 3.00
N ALA A 87 -11.63 -6.88 3.73
CA ALA A 87 -10.76 -5.85 4.31
C ALA A 87 -9.67 -6.43 5.22
N GLU A 88 -10.04 -7.30 6.14
CA GLU A 88 -9.09 -7.89 7.09
C GLU A 88 -8.03 -8.73 6.39
N GLU A 89 -8.43 -9.56 5.45
CA GLU A 89 -7.48 -10.40 4.72
C GLU A 89 -6.53 -9.59 3.85
N TYR A 90 -7.04 -8.58 3.16
CA TYR A 90 -6.19 -7.70 2.35
C TYR A 90 -5.17 -6.96 3.20
N ALA A 91 -5.61 -6.45 4.35
CA ALA A 91 -4.73 -5.77 5.29
C ALA A 91 -3.65 -6.71 5.81
N ARG A 92 -4.02 -7.92 6.21
CA ARG A 92 -3.08 -8.92 6.70
C ARG A 92 -2.04 -9.28 5.63
N ARG A 93 -2.48 -9.52 4.41
CA ARG A 93 -1.58 -9.86 3.30
C ARG A 93 -0.61 -8.73 2.99
N ALA A 94 -1.08 -7.49 3.01
CA ALA A 94 -0.23 -6.33 2.75
C ALA A 94 0.85 -6.17 3.82
N VAL A 95 0.49 -6.36 5.08
CA VAL A 95 1.45 -6.31 6.19
C VAL A 95 2.45 -7.47 6.10
N GLU A 96 1.99 -8.69 5.85
CA GLU A 96 2.87 -9.84 5.69
C GLU A 96 3.87 -9.62 4.54
N ALA A 97 3.39 -9.10 3.42
CA ALA A 97 4.25 -8.81 2.27
C ALA A 97 5.31 -7.78 2.63
N ALA A 98 4.95 -6.73 3.36
CA ALA A 98 5.89 -5.70 3.78
C ALA A 98 6.99 -6.28 4.66
N VAL A 99 6.63 -7.08 5.65
CA VAL A 99 7.59 -7.71 6.57
C VAL A 99 8.53 -8.65 5.82
N LYS A 100 7.98 -9.48 4.94
CA LYS A 100 8.79 -10.42 4.15
C LYS A 100 9.77 -9.69 3.22
N LEU A 101 9.31 -8.62 2.57
CA LEU A 101 10.15 -7.83 1.67
C LEU A 101 11.27 -7.12 2.42
N VAL A 102 10.98 -6.54 3.58
CA VAL A 102 12.02 -5.91 4.40
C VAL A 102 13.10 -6.93 4.78
N ARG A 103 12.70 -8.12 5.22
CA ARG A 103 13.65 -9.18 5.56
C ARG A 103 14.50 -9.59 4.36
N ARG A 104 13.87 -9.75 3.19
CA ARG A 104 14.55 -10.14 1.97
C ARG A 104 15.55 -9.06 1.52
N ILE A 105 15.17 -7.81 1.58
CA ILE A 105 16.06 -6.70 1.23
C ILE A 105 17.26 -6.65 2.17
N ARG A 106 17.06 -6.87 3.46
CA ARG A 106 18.15 -6.93 4.43
C ARG A 106 19.10 -8.06 4.16
N GLU A 107 18.60 -9.25 3.80
CA GLU A 107 19.43 -10.40 3.42
C GLU A 107 20.31 -10.08 2.21
N ILE A 108 19.73 -9.46 1.19
CA ILE A 108 20.46 -9.08 -0.02
C ILE A 108 21.51 -8.02 0.30
N SER A 109 21.17 -7.04 1.10
CA SER A 109 22.06 -5.92 1.44
C SER A 109 23.24 -6.35 2.32
N CYS A 110 23.09 -7.41 3.10
CA CYS A 110 24.16 -7.94 3.95
C CYS A 110 25.11 -8.88 3.21
N LYS A 111 24.77 -9.33 2.01
CA LYS A 111 25.62 -10.20 1.20
C LYS A 111 26.48 -9.34 0.27
N GLN A 112 27.75 -9.43 0.46
CA GLN A 112 28.72 -8.69 -0.35
C GLN A 112 29.43 -9.66 -1.29
#